data_b82ed75a016e7f0798eb97efbb4c4b20
#
_entry.id   b82ed75a016e7f0798eb97efbb4c4b20
#
_cell.length_a   1.000
_cell.length_b   1.000
_cell.length_c   1.000
_cell.angle_alpha   90.00
_cell.angle_beta   90.00
_cell.angle_gamma   90.00
#
_symmetry.space_group_name_H-M   'P 1'
#
loop_
_entity.id
_entity.type
_entity.pdbx_description
1 polymer ?
#
loop_
_entity_poly.entity_id
_entity_poly.type
_entity_poly.pdbx_seq_one_letter_code
_entity_poly.pdbx_strand_id
1 'polypeptide(L)'
;MDNKNNSITRQEDDFAQWYTDVCVKAELMDYSSVKGFIIYRPYGYAIWENIQEYLNKKFKNVGVENVYLPLVSPSSLCQKEKDHVSGCAPETLIATIGGKNNLEDPLIVRPTSEVLFCDHYAKVIKSYRDLPKRYNQWCSVVRWEKTTRPFLRGSEFLWQEGHTMYETKEEARKDAYEKVELVNFQ
;
A
#
# COMPACT_ATOMS: atom_id res chain seq x y z
N MET A 1 -16.28 1.74 -39.12
CA MET A 1 -14.92 1.54 -38.59
C MET A 1 -14.43 2.91 -38.18
N ASP A 2 -14.68 3.25 -36.91
CA ASP A 2 -14.33 4.57 -36.39
C ASP A 2 -12.83 4.67 -36.22
N ASN A 3 -12.23 5.50 -37.06
CA ASN A 3 -10.86 6.00 -36.89
C ASN A 3 -10.87 6.95 -35.68
N LYS A 4 -10.98 6.40 -34.45
CA LYS A 4 -10.77 7.18 -33.24
C LYS A 4 -9.34 7.67 -33.30
N ASN A 5 -9.21 8.99 -33.43
CA ASN A 5 -7.98 9.75 -33.41
C ASN A 5 -7.00 9.13 -32.41
N ASN A 6 -5.93 8.55 -32.91
CA ASN A 6 -4.92 7.84 -32.11
C ASN A 6 -3.91 8.83 -31.49
N SER A 7 -4.26 10.11 -31.43
CA SER A 7 -3.44 11.17 -30.89
C SER A 7 -3.53 11.27 -29.38
N ILE A 8 -2.38 11.45 -28.74
CA ILE A 8 -2.29 11.80 -27.31
C ILE A 8 -2.68 13.29 -27.18
N THR A 9 -3.47 13.61 -26.14
CA THR A 9 -3.78 15.00 -25.77
C THR A 9 -2.47 15.77 -25.60
N ARG A 10 -2.41 17.02 -26.05
CA ARG A 10 -1.20 17.84 -25.85
C ARG A 10 -1.08 18.23 -24.38
N GLN A 11 0.14 18.17 -23.86
CA GLN A 11 0.43 18.45 -22.46
C GLN A 11 0.00 19.87 -22.04
N GLU A 12 0.14 20.83 -22.95
CA GLU A 12 -0.22 22.24 -22.74
C GLU A 12 -1.73 22.49 -22.76
N ASP A 13 -2.50 21.63 -23.44
CA ASP A 13 -3.97 21.77 -23.53
C ASP A 13 -4.68 21.17 -22.32
N ASP A 14 -4.27 19.96 -21.91
CA ASP A 14 -4.78 19.27 -20.69
C ASP A 14 -3.72 18.31 -20.17
N PHE A 15 -2.97 18.76 -19.18
CA PHE A 15 -1.90 17.96 -18.55
C PHE A 15 -2.45 16.66 -17.94
N ALA A 16 -3.62 16.71 -17.33
CA ALA A 16 -4.21 15.56 -16.66
C ALA A 16 -4.64 14.46 -17.65
N GLN A 17 -5.23 14.89 -18.77
CA GLN A 17 -5.62 13.96 -19.83
C GLN A 17 -4.38 13.44 -20.57
N TRP A 18 -3.43 14.31 -20.89
CA TRP A 18 -2.13 13.92 -21.47
C TRP A 18 -1.46 12.82 -20.65
N TYR A 19 -1.35 13.00 -19.34
CA TYR A 19 -0.76 12.00 -18.45
C TYR A 19 -1.48 10.64 -18.54
N THR A 20 -2.80 10.67 -18.54
CA THR A 20 -3.62 9.45 -18.65
C THR A 20 -3.42 8.77 -20.02
N ASP A 21 -3.43 9.55 -21.10
CA ASP A 21 -3.23 9.06 -22.46
C ASP A 21 -1.84 8.39 -22.60
N VAL A 22 -0.80 9.01 -22.03
CA VAL A 22 0.56 8.45 -22.01
C VAL A 22 0.57 7.10 -21.30
N CYS A 23 -0.03 6.99 -20.11
CA CYS A 23 -0.08 5.74 -19.37
C CYS A 23 -0.76 4.60 -20.15
N VAL A 24 -1.86 4.90 -20.83
CA VAL A 24 -2.61 3.93 -21.62
C VAL A 24 -1.88 3.58 -22.91
N LYS A 25 -1.40 4.60 -23.67
CA LYS A 25 -0.73 4.40 -24.96
C LYS A 25 0.64 3.72 -24.85
N ALA A 26 1.36 4.00 -23.78
CA ALA A 26 2.61 3.29 -23.45
C ALA A 26 2.37 1.88 -22.92
N GLU A 27 1.12 1.43 -22.88
CA GLU A 27 0.74 0.10 -22.39
C GLU A 27 1.18 -0.19 -20.95
N LEU A 28 1.23 0.86 -20.11
CA LEU A 28 1.59 0.70 -18.71
C LEU A 28 0.42 0.14 -17.87
N MET A 29 -0.80 0.46 -18.26
CA MET A 29 -2.01 0.06 -17.54
C MET A 29 -3.24 0.01 -18.45
N ASP A 30 -4.27 -0.68 -17.98
CA ASP A 30 -5.64 -0.61 -18.47
C ASP A 30 -6.60 -0.34 -17.31
N TYR A 31 -7.78 0.20 -17.61
CA TYR A 31 -8.84 0.32 -16.62
C TYR A 31 -9.50 -1.03 -16.36
N SER A 32 -9.72 -1.36 -15.09
CA SER A 32 -10.53 -2.52 -14.73
C SER A 32 -12.03 -2.21 -14.81
N SER A 33 -12.85 -3.23 -14.60
CA SER A 33 -14.31 -3.07 -14.51
C SER A 33 -14.77 -2.30 -13.27
N VAL A 34 -13.89 -2.11 -12.28
CA VAL A 34 -14.17 -1.40 -11.04
C VAL A 34 -13.46 -0.06 -11.07
N LYS A 35 -14.22 1.02 -10.93
CA LYS A 35 -13.67 2.38 -10.92
C LYS A 35 -12.61 2.56 -9.84
N GLY A 36 -11.48 3.14 -10.23
CA GLY A 36 -10.35 3.41 -9.32
C GLY A 36 -9.37 2.23 -9.17
N PHE A 37 -9.71 1.08 -9.74
CA PHE A 37 -8.83 -0.09 -9.79
C PHE A 37 -8.29 -0.22 -11.21
N ILE A 38 -6.98 -0.35 -11.35
CA ILE A 38 -6.30 -0.48 -12.64
C ILE A 38 -5.67 -1.85 -12.79
N ILE A 39 -5.51 -2.27 -14.05
CA ILE A 39 -4.71 -3.42 -14.41
C ILE A 39 -3.31 -2.91 -14.73
N TYR A 40 -2.32 -3.31 -13.95
CA TYR A 40 -0.92 -3.05 -14.28
C TYR A 40 -0.51 -3.98 -15.42
N ARG A 41 -0.21 -3.40 -16.59
CA ARG A 41 0.28 -4.18 -17.73
C ARG A 41 1.78 -4.51 -17.56
N PRO A 42 2.33 -5.45 -18.36
CA PRO A 42 3.71 -5.91 -18.17
C PRO A 42 4.75 -4.79 -18.03
N TYR A 43 4.69 -3.75 -18.85
CA TYR A 43 5.65 -2.63 -18.73
C TYR A 43 5.46 -1.82 -17.45
N GLY A 44 4.22 -1.53 -17.06
CA GLY A 44 3.93 -0.83 -15.81
C GLY A 44 4.28 -1.67 -14.59
N TYR A 45 4.02 -2.98 -14.65
CA TYR A 45 4.36 -3.89 -13.56
C TYR A 45 5.87 -4.11 -13.42
N ALA A 46 6.61 -4.16 -14.55
CA ALA A 46 8.07 -4.26 -14.54
C ALA A 46 8.76 -3.10 -13.82
N ILE A 47 8.17 -1.88 -13.89
CA ILE A 47 8.67 -0.75 -13.08
C ILE A 47 8.57 -1.07 -11.59
N TRP A 48 7.43 -1.63 -11.16
CA TRP A 48 7.22 -2.05 -9.78
C TRP A 48 8.18 -3.17 -9.36
N GLU A 49 8.36 -4.18 -10.18
CA GLU A 49 9.29 -5.29 -9.90
C GLU A 49 10.73 -4.79 -9.70
N ASN A 50 11.19 -3.88 -10.57
CA ASN A 50 12.51 -3.28 -10.43
C ASN A 50 12.66 -2.46 -9.12
N ILE A 51 11.65 -1.68 -8.75
CA ILE A 51 11.64 -0.94 -7.49
C ILE A 51 11.69 -1.91 -6.31
N GLN A 52 10.87 -2.95 -6.35
CA GLN A 52 10.79 -3.96 -5.31
C GLN A 52 12.12 -4.72 -5.16
N GLU A 53 12.71 -5.17 -6.25
CA GLU A 53 14.00 -5.89 -6.22
C GLU A 53 15.10 -5.01 -5.62
N TYR A 54 15.22 -3.77 -6.10
CA TYR A 54 16.25 -2.84 -5.64
C TYR A 54 16.11 -2.51 -4.14
N LEU A 55 14.93 -2.12 -3.70
CA LEU A 55 14.70 -1.74 -2.30
C LEU A 55 14.72 -2.94 -1.36
N ASN A 56 14.17 -4.08 -1.80
CA ASN A 56 14.15 -5.29 -0.98
C ASN A 56 15.57 -5.76 -0.63
N LYS A 57 16.51 -5.66 -1.57
CA LYS A 57 17.91 -5.96 -1.33
C LYS A 57 18.53 -5.02 -0.29
N LYS A 58 18.25 -3.71 -0.40
CA LYS A 58 18.72 -2.72 0.57
C LYS A 58 18.14 -2.95 1.96
N PHE A 59 16.85 -3.21 2.08
CA PHE A 59 16.19 -3.49 3.36
C PHE A 59 16.78 -4.73 4.04
N LYS A 60 16.96 -5.81 3.30
CA LYS A 60 17.58 -7.04 3.83
C LYS A 60 19.01 -6.80 4.33
N ASN A 61 19.80 -5.98 3.64
CA ASN A 61 21.17 -5.66 4.05
C ASN A 61 21.25 -4.91 5.39
N VAL A 62 20.18 -4.22 5.80
CA VAL A 62 20.09 -3.56 7.10
C VAL A 62 19.25 -4.34 8.12
N GLY A 63 19.02 -5.63 7.86
CA GLY A 63 18.37 -6.53 8.80
C GLY A 63 16.85 -6.43 8.86
N VAL A 64 16.21 -5.94 7.80
CA VAL A 64 14.75 -5.97 7.68
C VAL A 64 14.29 -7.31 7.14
N GLU A 65 13.26 -7.88 7.74
CA GLU A 65 12.66 -9.16 7.36
C GLU A 65 11.29 -8.92 6.70
N ASN A 66 11.03 -9.62 5.60
CA ASN A 66 9.75 -9.56 4.93
C ASN A 66 8.72 -10.45 5.65
N VAL A 67 7.53 -9.93 5.83
CA VAL A 67 6.37 -10.64 6.36
C VAL A 67 5.17 -10.42 5.43
N TYR A 68 4.11 -11.17 5.64
CA TYR A 68 2.83 -10.95 4.99
C TYR A 68 1.70 -11.05 6.01
N LEU A 69 0.96 -9.97 6.18
CA LEU A 69 -0.20 -9.89 7.05
C LEU A 69 -1.49 -10.09 6.23
N PRO A 70 -2.58 -10.56 6.85
CA PRO A 70 -3.84 -10.79 6.16
C PRO A 70 -4.35 -9.54 5.43
N LEU A 71 -5.01 -9.76 4.28
CA LEU A 71 -5.66 -8.70 3.50
C LEU A 71 -6.75 -7.99 4.28
N VAL A 72 -7.42 -8.70 5.18
CA VAL A 72 -8.57 -8.20 5.93
C VAL A 72 -8.34 -8.26 7.44
N SER A 73 -8.96 -7.34 8.15
CA SER A 73 -8.99 -7.31 9.61
C SER A 73 -10.42 -7.12 10.12
N PRO A 74 -10.76 -7.62 11.33
CA PRO A 74 -12.05 -7.35 11.93
C PRO A 74 -12.25 -5.85 12.17
N SER A 75 -13.46 -5.36 11.91
CA SER A 75 -13.83 -3.96 12.16
C SER A 75 -13.64 -3.57 13.63
N SER A 76 -13.94 -4.48 14.54
CA SER A 76 -13.75 -4.31 15.99
C SER A 76 -12.31 -4.03 16.38
N LEU A 77 -11.33 -4.62 15.68
CA LEU A 77 -9.91 -4.37 15.92
C LEU A 77 -9.52 -2.92 15.57
N CYS A 78 -10.00 -2.42 14.43
CA CYS A 78 -9.75 -1.03 14.03
C CYS A 78 -10.44 -0.01 14.94
N GLN A 79 -11.60 -0.35 15.53
CA GLN A 79 -12.31 0.55 16.45
C GLN A 79 -11.59 0.73 17.77
N LYS A 80 -10.95 -0.30 18.30
CA LYS A 80 -10.17 -0.22 19.54
C LYS A 80 -9.00 0.75 19.47
N GLU A 81 -8.50 1.02 18.27
CA GLU A 81 -7.35 1.89 18.07
C GLU A 81 -7.72 3.30 17.59
N LYS A 82 -8.99 3.57 17.27
CA LYS A 82 -9.44 4.93 16.89
C LYS A 82 -9.10 6.00 17.92
N ASP A 83 -9.04 5.62 19.18
CA ASP A 83 -8.69 6.52 20.29
C ASP A 83 -7.16 6.74 20.39
N HIS A 84 -6.34 5.93 19.72
CA HIS A 84 -4.88 5.95 19.84
C HIS A 84 -4.14 6.20 18.52
N VAL A 85 -4.74 5.89 17.37
CA VAL A 85 -4.10 6.04 16.06
C VAL A 85 -5.06 6.75 15.11
N SER A 86 -4.69 7.93 14.68
CA SER A 86 -5.39 8.70 13.62
C SER A 86 -5.33 8.04 12.23
N GLY A 87 -4.97 6.75 12.16
CA GLY A 87 -4.63 6.02 10.94
C GLY A 87 -5.70 5.16 10.30
N CYS A 88 -6.89 4.99 10.89
CA CYS A 88 -8.02 4.42 10.15
C CYS A 88 -8.51 5.46 9.16
N ALA A 89 -8.13 5.31 7.88
CA ALA A 89 -8.60 6.17 6.83
C ALA A 89 -10.15 6.23 6.86
N PRO A 90 -10.77 7.43 6.78
CA PRO A 90 -12.22 7.60 6.90
C PRO A 90 -13.00 6.86 5.80
N GLU A 91 -12.35 6.44 4.73
CA GLU A 91 -12.97 5.77 3.57
C GLU A 91 -12.31 4.40 3.34
N THR A 92 -12.88 3.37 4.00
CA THR A 92 -12.42 1.98 3.88
C THR A 92 -13.41 1.14 3.07
N LEU A 93 -12.91 0.12 2.39
CA LEU A 93 -13.74 -0.92 1.80
C LEU A 93 -14.07 -1.95 2.88
N ILE A 94 -15.36 -2.18 3.12
CA ILE A 94 -15.85 -3.06 4.18
C ILE A 94 -16.63 -4.21 3.56
N ALA A 95 -16.28 -5.46 3.92
CA ALA A 95 -17.02 -6.65 3.58
C ALA A 95 -17.95 -7.03 4.75
N THR A 96 -19.24 -7.17 4.47
CA THR A 96 -20.27 -7.51 5.45
C THR A 96 -20.84 -8.93 5.28
N ILE A 97 -20.50 -9.57 4.16
CA ILE A 97 -20.97 -10.91 3.80
C ILE A 97 -19.77 -11.81 3.52
N GLY A 98 -19.73 -12.97 4.17
CA GLY A 98 -18.77 -14.03 3.93
C GLY A 98 -19.50 -15.30 3.42
N GLY A 99 -19.18 -15.74 2.21
CA GLY A 99 -19.91 -16.80 1.56
C GLY A 99 -21.38 -16.41 1.31
N LYS A 100 -22.31 -17.02 2.03
CA LYS A 100 -23.76 -16.74 1.94
C LYS A 100 -24.33 -16.05 3.19
N ASN A 101 -23.51 -15.82 4.21
CA ASN A 101 -23.97 -15.34 5.51
C ASN A 101 -23.43 -13.95 5.81
N ASN A 102 -24.22 -13.15 6.54
CA ASN A 102 -23.73 -11.92 7.11
C ASN A 102 -22.64 -12.22 8.14
N LEU A 103 -21.61 -11.40 8.14
CA LEU A 103 -20.54 -11.47 9.15
C LEU A 103 -21.02 -10.77 10.43
N GLU A 104 -20.81 -11.40 11.59
CA GLU A 104 -21.08 -10.78 12.89
C GLU A 104 -20.19 -9.55 13.13
N ASP A 105 -18.91 -9.66 12.76
CA ASP A 105 -17.95 -8.55 12.74
C ASP A 105 -17.52 -8.29 11.28
N PRO A 106 -17.92 -7.16 10.68
CA PRO A 106 -17.53 -6.81 9.33
C PRO A 106 -16.00 -6.79 9.18
N LEU A 107 -15.52 -7.12 7.98
CA LEU A 107 -14.10 -7.12 7.68
C LEU A 107 -13.72 -5.87 6.90
N ILE A 108 -12.65 -5.21 7.34
CA ILE A 108 -12.04 -4.08 6.63
C ILE A 108 -10.95 -4.63 5.72
N VAL A 109 -11.04 -4.32 4.43
CA VAL A 109 -9.92 -4.53 3.50
C VAL A 109 -8.85 -3.50 3.84
N ARG A 110 -7.63 -3.96 4.11
CA ARG A 110 -6.56 -3.11 4.67
C ARG A 110 -6.32 -1.83 3.88
N PRO A 111 -6.50 -0.65 4.48
CA PRO A 111 -6.05 0.63 3.92
C PRO A 111 -4.58 0.89 4.27
N THR A 112 -4.08 0.19 5.26
CA THR A 112 -2.73 0.15 5.83
C THR A 112 -2.72 -0.98 6.86
N SER A 113 -1.56 -1.42 7.34
CA SER A 113 -1.47 -2.60 8.23
C SER A 113 -0.99 -2.30 9.65
N GLU A 114 -0.89 -1.00 10.08
CA GLU A 114 -0.42 -0.67 11.43
C GLU A 114 -1.13 -1.44 12.52
N VAL A 115 -2.47 -1.49 12.45
CA VAL A 115 -3.33 -2.18 13.41
C VAL A 115 -2.97 -3.67 13.52
N LEU A 116 -2.78 -4.34 12.37
CA LEU A 116 -2.40 -5.74 12.31
C LEU A 116 -0.98 -5.96 12.82
N PHE A 117 -0.05 -5.07 12.50
CA PHE A 117 1.32 -5.13 13.03
C PHE A 117 1.33 -4.97 14.55
N CYS A 118 0.60 -4.00 15.11
CA CYS A 118 0.50 -3.78 16.54
C CYS A 118 -0.12 -4.99 17.26
N ASP A 119 -1.21 -5.56 16.74
CA ASP A 119 -1.83 -6.77 17.29
C ASP A 119 -0.87 -7.97 17.25
N HIS A 120 -0.12 -8.14 16.17
CA HIS A 120 0.89 -9.18 16.05
C HIS A 120 2.07 -8.96 17.02
N TYR A 121 2.62 -7.75 17.08
CA TYR A 121 3.74 -7.42 17.95
C TYR A 121 3.38 -7.61 19.43
N ALA A 122 2.19 -7.24 19.85
CA ALA A 122 1.71 -7.50 21.22
C ALA A 122 1.71 -8.99 21.59
N LYS A 123 1.60 -9.87 20.61
CA LYS A 123 1.64 -11.33 20.81
C LYS A 123 3.06 -11.89 20.85
N VAL A 124 3.97 -11.35 20.07
CA VAL A 124 5.31 -11.94 19.88
C VAL A 124 6.42 -11.26 20.67
N ILE A 125 6.26 -10.01 21.06
CA ILE A 125 7.22 -9.29 21.90
C ILE A 125 6.85 -9.54 23.37
N LYS A 126 7.69 -10.30 24.08
CA LYS A 126 7.51 -10.63 25.49
C LYS A 126 8.54 -9.97 26.39
N SER A 127 9.66 -9.56 25.84
CA SER A 127 10.74 -8.89 26.57
C SER A 127 11.55 -7.99 25.62
N TYR A 128 12.42 -7.15 26.19
CA TYR A 128 13.39 -6.33 25.44
C TYR A 128 14.32 -7.18 24.56
N ARG A 129 14.49 -8.46 24.87
CA ARG A 129 15.35 -9.38 24.08
C ARG A 129 14.72 -9.75 22.74
N ASP A 130 13.42 -9.51 22.55
CA ASP A 130 12.72 -9.75 21.31
C ASP A 130 12.84 -8.54 20.35
N LEU A 131 13.45 -7.46 20.83
CA LEU A 131 13.68 -6.22 20.08
C LEU A 131 15.12 -6.12 19.54
N PRO A 132 15.36 -5.39 18.47
CA PRO A 132 14.35 -4.73 17.64
C PRO A 132 13.60 -5.73 16.73
N LYS A 133 12.34 -5.40 16.42
CA LYS A 133 11.60 -6.03 15.30
C LYS A 133 11.59 -5.07 14.12
N ARG A 134 11.98 -5.58 12.94
CA ARG A 134 12.10 -4.78 11.72
C ARG A 134 11.42 -5.52 10.58
N TYR A 135 10.11 -5.34 10.46
CA TYR A 135 9.33 -6.03 9.44
C TYR A 135 8.93 -5.11 8.30
N ASN A 136 8.96 -5.67 7.11
CA ASN A 136 8.53 -5.05 5.86
C ASN A 136 7.48 -5.92 5.19
N GLN A 137 6.49 -5.29 4.59
CA GLN A 137 5.49 -5.95 3.78
C GLN A 137 5.39 -5.31 2.41
N TRP A 138 5.47 -6.14 1.37
CA TRP A 138 5.13 -5.79 0.00
C TRP A 138 3.71 -6.27 -0.27
N CYS A 139 2.79 -5.36 -0.53
CA CYS A 139 1.39 -5.71 -0.70
C CYS A 139 0.62 -4.67 -1.49
N SER A 140 -0.66 -4.97 -1.78
CA SER A 140 -1.62 -3.94 -2.15
C SER A 140 -2.42 -3.48 -0.94
N VAL A 141 -2.93 -2.26 -1.01
CA VAL A 141 -3.88 -1.68 -0.06
C VAL A 141 -5.05 -1.05 -0.80
N VAL A 142 -6.18 -0.93 -0.11
CA VAL A 142 -7.39 -0.36 -0.68
C VAL A 142 -7.83 0.85 0.14
N ARG A 143 -7.90 2.01 -0.51
CA ARG A 143 -8.45 3.25 0.04
C ARG A 143 -9.57 3.73 -0.86
N TRP A 144 -10.78 3.86 -0.34
CA TRP A 144 -11.96 4.20 -1.16
C TRP A 144 -11.94 5.67 -1.57
N GLU A 145 -11.18 5.95 -2.63
CA GLU A 145 -10.92 7.31 -3.09
C GLU A 145 -12.04 7.84 -3.99
N LYS A 146 -12.48 9.08 -3.75
CA LYS A 146 -13.50 9.75 -4.59
C LYS A 146 -13.00 10.07 -5.98
N THR A 147 -11.72 10.47 -6.08
CA THR A 147 -11.07 10.85 -7.33
C THR A 147 -9.79 10.04 -7.48
N THR A 148 -9.63 9.40 -8.63
CA THR A 148 -8.48 8.55 -8.92
C THR A 148 -7.73 9.01 -10.17
N ARG A 149 -6.42 8.72 -10.19
CA ARG A 149 -5.54 8.96 -11.32
C ARG A 149 -4.57 7.78 -11.44
N PRO A 150 -4.36 7.18 -12.62
CA PRO A 150 -3.44 6.05 -12.79
C PRO A 150 -2.09 6.28 -12.14
N PHE A 151 -1.57 5.30 -11.41
CA PHE A 151 -0.32 5.31 -10.65
C PHE A 151 -0.20 6.36 -9.53
N LEU A 152 -0.82 7.52 -9.65
CA LEU A 152 -0.70 8.62 -8.68
C LEU A 152 -1.68 8.49 -7.52
N ARG A 153 -2.90 8.02 -7.80
CA ARG A 153 -3.96 7.87 -6.80
C ARG A 153 -4.99 6.84 -7.27
N GLY A 154 -4.85 5.60 -6.85
CA GLY A 154 -5.80 4.50 -7.10
C GLY A 154 -6.63 4.19 -5.86
N SER A 155 -7.78 3.53 -6.04
CA SER A 155 -8.50 2.91 -4.94
C SER A 155 -7.78 1.66 -4.43
N GLU A 156 -7.10 0.93 -5.32
CA GLU A 156 -6.09 -0.07 -4.97
C GLU A 156 -4.75 0.36 -5.54
N PHE A 157 -3.69 0.18 -4.78
CA PHE A 157 -2.33 0.42 -5.24
C PHE A 157 -1.32 -0.49 -4.54
N LEU A 158 -0.24 -0.75 -5.23
CA LEU A 158 0.90 -1.50 -4.72
C LEU A 158 1.77 -0.56 -3.90
N TRP A 159 2.25 -1.03 -2.76
CA TRP A 159 3.15 -0.28 -1.93
C TRP A 159 4.11 -1.15 -1.11
N GLN A 160 4.96 -0.49 -0.40
CA GLN A 160 5.82 -1.04 0.63
C GLN A 160 5.44 -0.35 1.95
N GLU A 161 5.31 -1.12 3.01
CA GLU A 161 5.15 -0.61 4.36
C GLU A 161 6.13 -1.33 5.30
N GLY A 162 6.87 -0.53 6.05
CA GLY A 162 7.79 -1.04 7.07
C GLY A 162 7.31 -0.62 8.45
N HIS A 163 7.21 -1.59 9.36
CA HIS A 163 6.82 -1.37 10.74
C HIS A 163 7.90 -1.93 11.65
N THR A 164 8.47 -1.06 12.48
CA THR A 164 9.59 -1.42 13.33
C THR A 164 9.30 -1.10 14.79
N MET A 165 9.81 -1.94 15.68
CA MET A 165 9.70 -1.77 17.12
C MET A 165 11.07 -1.80 17.76
N TYR A 166 11.29 -0.83 18.66
CA TYR A 166 12.53 -0.63 19.40
C TYR A 166 12.26 -0.46 20.88
N GLU A 167 13.28 -0.63 21.72
CA GLU A 167 13.17 -0.37 23.15
C GLU A 167 13.05 1.13 23.44
N THR A 168 13.79 1.97 22.69
CA THR A 168 13.83 3.42 22.90
C THR A 168 13.32 4.19 21.69
N LYS A 169 12.80 5.40 21.97
CA LYS A 169 12.36 6.35 20.95
C LYS A 169 13.52 6.81 20.05
N GLU A 170 14.69 6.95 20.62
CA GLU A 170 15.91 7.37 19.93
C GLU A 170 16.33 6.37 18.87
N GLU A 171 16.31 5.08 19.21
CA GLU A 171 16.61 3.99 18.26
C GLU A 171 15.57 3.92 17.15
N ALA A 172 14.28 3.98 17.48
CA ALA A 172 13.20 3.98 16.52
C ALA A 172 13.32 5.15 15.53
N ARG A 173 13.64 6.33 16.04
CA ARG A 173 13.81 7.54 15.23
C ARG A 173 15.02 7.44 14.30
N LYS A 174 16.15 6.96 14.81
CA LYS A 174 17.35 6.73 14.01
C LYS A 174 17.08 5.77 12.86
N ASP A 175 16.47 4.62 13.14
CA ASP A 175 16.10 3.63 12.14
C ASP A 175 15.16 4.18 11.06
N ALA A 176 14.19 4.99 11.44
CA ALA A 176 13.28 5.63 10.50
C ALA A 176 14.01 6.57 9.53
N TYR A 177 14.95 7.39 10.01
CA TYR A 177 15.78 8.26 9.16
C TYR A 177 16.69 7.45 8.24
N GLU A 178 17.37 6.42 8.74
CA GLU A 178 18.21 5.55 7.93
C GLU A 178 17.41 4.90 6.78
N LYS A 179 16.17 4.51 7.03
CA LYS A 179 15.31 3.93 5.99
C LYS A 179 14.83 4.93 4.96
N VAL A 180 14.59 6.18 5.35
CA VAL A 180 14.28 7.26 4.39
C VAL A 180 15.47 7.49 3.46
N GLU A 181 16.69 7.47 3.97
CA GLU A 181 17.90 7.60 3.15
C GLU A 181 18.08 6.44 2.17
N LEU A 182 17.71 5.21 2.57
CA LEU A 182 17.76 4.05 1.68
C LEU A 182 16.82 4.16 0.48
N VAL A 183 15.69 4.86 0.65
CA VAL A 183 14.68 5.05 -0.40
C VAL A 183 15.03 6.24 -1.31
N ASN A 184 15.84 7.19 -0.85
CA ASN A 184 16.28 8.29 -1.67
C ASN A 184 17.18 7.77 -2.81
N PHE A 185 16.64 7.86 -4.03
CA PHE A 185 17.40 7.61 -5.25
C PHE A 185 18.22 8.87 -5.56
N GLN A 186 19.54 8.78 -5.44
CA GLN A 186 20.46 9.75 -6.04
C GLN A 186 20.71 9.39 -7.50
#